data_56bbf1e75dc45bf4671ea057c62a6c4d
#
_entry.id   56bbf1e75dc45bf4671ea057c62a6c4d
#
_cell.length_a   1.000
_cell.length_b   1.000
_cell.length_c   1.000
_cell.angle_alpha   90.00
_cell.angle_beta   90.00
_cell.angle_gamma   90.00
#
_symmetry.space_group_name_H-M   'P 1'
#
loop_
_entity.id
_entity.type
_entity.pdbx_description
1 polymer ?
#
loop_
_entity_poly.entity_id
_entity_poly.type
_entity_poly.pdbx_seq_one_letter_code
_entity_poly.pdbx_strand_id
1 'polypeptide(L)'
;MLWVWKAAAPSLFTIGPDIYVPYVSDIMKTYSRPDNPLLIPEVRKDAVTASYALYAFLHFHALCYAPFGVEDLWADQPSDLSAEVIDALKLDPLSFNLSGTKETLGEVYRLLEEIRPLYLKYRGTEHMKCFLKQSDGEQGCYLKFKNYDIEIQYLPRTDGAPAAAGVVFELDENTFPI
;
A
#
# COMPACT_ATOMS: atom_id res chain seq x y z
N MET A 1 6.07 -20.71 -1.10
CA MET A 1 5.99 -21.06 0.34
C MET A 1 4.56 -21.01 0.88
N LEU A 2 3.74 -20.01 0.51
CA LEU A 2 2.34 -19.87 0.98
C LEU A 2 1.47 -21.13 0.75
N TRP A 3 1.57 -21.77 -0.42
CA TRP A 3 0.83 -22.98 -0.76
C TRP A 3 1.12 -24.18 0.17
N VAL A 4 2.34 -24.26 0.75
CA VAL A 4 2.69 -25.31 1.73
C VAL A 4 1.84 -25.15 2.99
N TRP A 5 1.75 -23.90 3.48
CA TRP A 5 0.94 -23.58 4.66
C TRP A 5 -0.54 -23.85 4.43
N LYS A 6 -1.07 -23.46 3.26
CA LYS A 6 -2.46 -23.73 2.92
C LYS A 6 -2.77 -25.20 2.78
N ALA A 7 -1.82 -26.01 2.29
CA ALA A 7 -1.97 -27.46 2.22
C ALA A 7 -1.86 -28.13 3.61
N ALA A 8 -0.95 -27.65 4.47
CA ALA A 8 -0.72 -28.22 5.80
C ALA A 8 -1.80 -27.80 6.82
N ALA A 9 -2.39 -26.60 6.64
CA ALA A 9 -3.39 -26.03 7.53
C ALA A 9 -4.56 -25.41 6.74
N PRO A 10 -5.43 -26.22 6.13
CA PRO A 10 -6.49 -25.74 5.24
C PRO A 10 -7.57 -24.91 5.95
N SER A 11 -7.63 -24.97 7.28
CA SER A 11 -8.53 -24.13 8.10
C SER A 11 -8.06 -22.68 8.24
N LEU A 12 -6.81 -22.35 7.85
CA LEU A 12 -6.32 -20.97 7.89
C LEU A 12 -7.03 -20.14 6.82
N PHE A 13 -7.79 -19.15 7.25
CA PHE A 13 -8.49 -18.21 6.36
C PHE A 13 -7.50 -17.40 5.54
N THR A 14 -6.50 -16.80 6.19
CA THR A 14 -5.43 -16.05 5.52
C THR A 14 -4.11 -16.17 6.26
N ILE A 15 -3.02 -15.90 5.56
CA ILE A 15 -1.66 -15.80 6.08
C ILE A 15 -1.15 -14.43 5.65
N GLY A 16 -0.77 -13.59 6.61
CA GLY A 16 -0.25 -12.25 6.40
C GLY A 16 1.28 -12.21 6.45
N PRO A 17 1.93 -11.40 5.61
CA PRO A 17 3.36 -11.14 5.70
C PRO A 17 3.66 -9.96 6.62
N ASP A 18 4.83 -9.97 7.27
CA ASP A 18 5.48 -8.81 7.85
C ASP A 18 6.41 -8.22 6.80
N ILE A 19 6.29 -6.91 6.51
CA ILE A 19 6.94 -6.33 5.33
C ILE A 19 7.80 -5.11 5.69
N TYR A 20 9.13 -5.32 5.71
CA TYR A 20 10.14 -4.29 5.97
C TYR A 20 11.18 -4.18 4.85
N VAL A 21 10.74 -4.42 3.62
CA VAL A 21 11.57 -4.38 2.41
C VAL A 21 11.08 -3.30 1.45
N PRO A 22 11.90 -2.80 0.52
CA PRO A 22 11.48 -1.75 -0.41
C PRO A 22 10.47 -2.22 -1.48
N TYR A 23 10.38 -3.52 -1.76
CA TYR A 23 9.48 -4.11 -2.77
C TYR A 23 8.15 -4.60 -2.19
N VAL A 24 7.49 -3.73 -1.40
CA VAL A 24 6.23 -4.05 -0.68
C VAL A 24 5.13 -4.53 -1.62
N SER A 25 4.97 -3.92 -2.80
CA SER A 25 3.91 -4.29 -3.75
C SER A 25 4.06 -5.71 -4.30
N ASP A 26 5.28 -6.19 -4.49
CA ASP A 26 5.54 -7.57 -4.94
C ASP A 26 5.15 -8.60 -3.88
N ILE A 27 5.39 -8.26 -2.60
CA ILE A 27 4.94 -9.08 -1.47
C ILE A 27 3.41 -9.09 -1.42
N MET A 28 2.75 -7.93 -1.50
CA MET A 28 1.28 -7.84 -1.55
C MET A 28 0.71 -8.71 -2.67
N LYS A 29 1.26 -8.63 -3.88
CA LYS A 29 0.86 -9.45 -5.03
C LYS A 29 1.02 -10.94 -4.77
N THR A 30 2.10 -11.34 -4.10
CA THR A 30 2.38 -12.75 -3.77
C THR A 30 1.37 -13.30 -2.77
N TYR A 31 0.94 -12.49 -1.80
CA TYR A 31 0.01 -12.89 -0.74
C TYR A 31 -1.46 -12.65 -1.07
N SER A 32 -1.79 -11.82 -2.07
CA SER A 32 -3.15 -11.59 -2.54
C SER A 32 -3.57 -12.67 -3.54
N ARG A 33 -4.36 -13.65 -3.07
CA ARG A 33 -4.81 -14.81 -3.86
C ARG A 33 -6.28 -15.10 -3.58
N PRO A 34 -6.98 -15.80 -4.48
CA PRO A 34 -8.38 -16.21 -4.24
C PRO A 34 -8.57 -17.02 -2.96
N ASP A 35 -7.57 -17.84 -2.58
CA ASP A 35 -7.55 -18.65 -1.36
C ASP A 35 -6.85 -17.97 -0.18
N ASN A 36 -6.37 -16.73 -0.33
CA ASN A 36 -5.66 -15.98 0.68
C ASN A 36 -5.94 -14.48 0.53
N PRO A 37 -7.10 -13.98 1.03
CA PRO A 37 -7.37 -12.53 1.05
C PRO A 37 -6.21 -11.78 1.73
N LEU A 38 -5.79 -10.66 1.15
CA LEU A 38 -4.64 -9.93 1.66
C LEU A 38 -4.91 -9.36 3.04
N LEU A 39 -4.05 -9.70 3.99
CA LEU A 39 -4.00 -9.12 5.33
C LEU A 39 -2.53 -8.85 5.64
N ILE A 40 -2.21 -7.60 5.97
CA ILE A 40 -0.86 -7.17 6.32
C ILE A 40 -0.88 -6.75 7.79
N PRO A 41 -0.52 -7.67 8.71
CA PRO A 41 -0.59 -7.42 10.14
C PRO A 41 0.55 -6.53 10.63
N GLU A 42 1.64 -6.48 9.86
CA GLU A 42 2.83 -5.71 10.23
C GLU A 42 3.56 -5.22 8.97
N VAL A 43 3.87 -3.92 8.93
CA VAL A 43 4.58 -3.32 7.81
C VAL A 43 5.37 -2.09 8.26
N ARG A 44 6.33 -1.69 7.44
CA ARG A 44 7.12 -0.46 7.60
C ARG A 44 6.27 0.75 7.97
N LYS A 45 6.87 1.67 8.76
CA LYS A 45 6.18 2.84 9.33
C LYS A 45 6.68 4.21 8.83
N ASP A 46 7.46 4.24 7.76
CA ASP A 46 7.91 5.49 7.12
C ASP A 46 6.85 6.09 6.18
N ALA A 47 7.08 7.30 5.66
CA ALA A 47 6.09 8.04 4.88
C ALA A 47 5.53 7.30 3.66
N VAL A 48 6.32 6.41 3.02
CA VAL A 48 5.84 5.61 1.88
C VAL A 48 4.75 4.60 2.27
N THR A 49 4.62 4.28 3.56
CA THR A 49 3.58 3.37 4.05
C THR A 49 2.17 3.88 3.73
N ALA A 50 1.99 5.21 3.66
CA ALA A 50 0.71 5.82 3.27
C ALA A 50 0.31 5.42 1.85
N SER A 51 1.25 5.46 0.89
CA SER A 51 1.01 5.06 -0.50
C SER A 51 0.72 3.57 -0.62
N TYR A 52 1.44 2.76 0.14
CA TYR A 52 1.20 1.31 0.17
C TYR A 52 -0.14 0.96 0.82
N ALA A 53 -0.57 1.69 1.87
CA ALA A 53 -1.88 1.52 2.48
C ALA A 53 -2.99 1.79 1.47
N LEU A 54 -2.92 2.92 0.75
CA LEU A 54 -3.87 3.27 -0.30
C LEU A 54 -3.95 2.16 -1.36
N TYR A 55 -2.80 1.72 -1.86
CA TYR A 55 -2.72 0.69 -2.89
C TYR A 55 -3.19 -0.68 -2.39
N ALA A 56 -2.87 -1.06 -1.15
CA ALA A 56 -3.32 -2.31 -0.54
C ALA A 56 -4.84 -2.39 -0.46
N PHE A 57 -5.50 -1.33 0.03
CA PHE A 57 -6.96 -1.31 0.15
C PHE A 57 -7.66 -1.23 -1.21
N LEU A 58 -7.18 -0.38 -2.11
CA LEU A 58 -7.90 -0.12 -3.36
C LEU A 58 -7.60 -1.14 -4.45
N HIS A 59 -6.34 -1.58 -4.60
CA HIS A 59 -5.94 -2.51 -5.66
C HIS A 59 -6.06 -3.97 -5.25
N PHE A 60 -5.60 -4.30 -4.04
CA PHE A 60 -5.62 -5.69 -3.54
C PHE A 60 -6.82 -6.00 -2.64
N HIS A 61 -7.67 -5.03 -2.34
CA HIS A 61 -8.83 -5.19 -1.45
C HIS A 61 -8.43 -5.75 -0.08
N ALA A 62 -7.30 -5.28 0.46
CA ALA A 62 -6.75 -5.76 1.71
C ALA A 62 -7.76 -5.66 2.85
N LEU A 63 -7.79 -6.69 3.71
CA LEU A 63 -8.63 -6.74 4.90
C LEU A 63 -8.05 -5.89 6.04
N CYS A 64 -6.72 -5.79 6.07
CA CYS A 64 -5.98 -5.04 7.08
C CYS A 64 -4.65 -4.56 6.47
N TYR A 65 -4.21 -3.39 6.91
CA TYR A 65 -2.89 -2.84 6.67
C TYR A 65 -2.46 -2.12 7.93
N ALA A 66 -1.50 -2.67 8.68
CA ALA A 66 -1.10 -2.18 9.99
C ALA A 66 0.40 -1.79 10.02
N PRO A 67 0.73 -0.50 9.96
CA PRO A 67 2.08 -0.04 10.22
C PRO A 67 2.51 -0.41 11.64
N PHE A 68 3.72 -0.99 11.77
CA PHE A 68 4.25 -1.42 13.06
C PHE A 68 4.47 -0.24 14.00
N GLY A 69 3.97 -0.35 15.24
CA GLY A 69 4.16 0.71 16.23
C GLY A 69 3.53 2.02 15.78
N VAL A 70 2.32 2.00 15.21
CA VAL A 70 1.62 3.21 14.75
C VAL A 70 1.45 4.24 15.86
N GLU A 71 1.41 3.82 17.12
CA GLU A 71 1.39 4.66 18.32
C GLU A 71 2.63 5.55 18.45
N ASP A 72 3.77 5.15 17.89
CA ASP A 72 5.00 5.95 17.89
C ASP A 72 4.84 7.28 17.16
N LEU A 73 3.86 7.39 16.24
CA LEU A 73 3.56 8.63 15.53
C LEU A 73 3.08 9.76 16.47
N TRP A 74 2.69 9.42 17.70
CA TRP A 74 2.27 10.38 18.74
C TRP A 74 3.14 10.33 19.99
N ALA A 75 4.17 9.48 20.01
CA ALA A 75 5.06 9.35 21.15
C ALA A 75 6.11 10.48 21.17
N ASP A 76 6.43 11.00 22.35
CA ASP A 76 7.55 11.94 22.56
C ASP A 76 8.91 11.28 22.28
N GLN A 77 9.00 9.97 22.55
CA GLN A 77 10.15 9.14 22.28
C GLN A 77 9.67 7.85 21.57
N PRO A 78 9.73 7.81 20.24
CA PRO A 78 9.38 6.62 19.49
C PRO A 78 10.29 5.44 19.87
N SER A 79 9.75 4.24 19.77
CA SER A 79 10.52 3.02 19.90
C SER A 79 11.38 2.79 18.66
N ASP A 80 12.69 2.79 18.81
CA ASP A 80 13.63 2.51 17.73
C ASP A 80 14.23 1.11 17.88
N LEU A 81 14.33 0.39 16.76
CA LEU A 81 15.14 -0.81 16.68
C LEU A 81 16.62 -0.44 16.65
N SER A 82 17.45 -1.18 17.36
CA SER A 82 18.89 -0.95 17.28
C SER A 82 19.45 -1.32 15.90
N ALA A 83 20.53 -0.66 15.48
CA ALA A 83 21.17 -0.93 14.21
C ALA A 83 21.60 -2.42 14.07
N GLU A 84 21.97 -3.05 15.18
CA GLU A 84 22.35 -4.48 15.20
C GLU A 84 21.14 -5.37 14.88
N VAL A 85 19.95 -5.05 15.38
CA VAL A 85 18.72 -5.80 15.10
C VAL A 85 18.31 -5.61 13.65
N ILE A 86 18.36 -4.38 13.14
CA ILE A 86 18.05 -4.06 11.74
C ILE A 86 18.96 -4.85 10.79
N ASP A 87 20.27 -4.87 11.05
CA ASP A 87 21.23 -5.63 10.22
C ASP A 87 21.05 -7.14 10.36
N ALA A 88 20.87 -7.65 11.57
CA ALA A 88 20.68 -9.09 11.81
C ALA A 88 19.45 -9.65 11.10
N LEU A 89 18.35 -8.88 11.05
CA LEU A 89 17.10 -9.26 10.40
C LEU A 89 17.03 -8.85 8.93
N LYS A 90 18.06 -8.14 8.43
CA LYS A 90 18.12 -7.62 7.03
C LYS A 90 16.94 -6.73 6.68
N LEU A 91 16.50 -5.90 7.63
CA LEU A 91 15.43 -4.95 7.45
C LEU A 91 15.93 -3.71 6.66
N ASP A 92 15.03 -3.05 5.93
CA ASP A 92 15.33 -1.74 5.34
C ASP A 92 15.36 -0.67 6.44
N PRO A 93 16.50 -0.02 6.72
CA PRO A 93 16.59 1.00 7.79
C PRO A 93 15.61 2.16 7.60
N LEU A 94 15.26 2.52 6.36
CA LEU A 94 14.30 3.57 6.06
C LEU A 94 12.89 3.24 6.54
N SER A 95 12.58 1.96 6.76
CA SER A 95 11.27 1.50 7.23
C SER A 95 10.85 2.08 8.59
N PHE A 96 11.80 2.62 9.35
CA PHE A 96 11.58 3.14 10.71
C PHE A 96 11.65 4.67 10.79
N ASN A 97 11.82 5.37 9.67
CA ASN A 97 11.85 6.82 9.63
C ASN A 97 10.43 7.39 9.68
N LEU A 98 10.03 7.97 10.81
CA LEU A 98 8.69 8.52 11.03
C LEU A 98 8.43 9.88 10.38
N SER A 99 9.44 10.50 9.76
CA SER A 99 9.28 11.83 9.15
C SER A 99 8.17 11.85 8.11
N GLY A 100 7.17 12.73 8.29
CA GLY A 100 6.03 12.90 7.40
C GLY A 100 4.98 11.79 7.43
N THR A 101 5.18 10.70 8.20
CA THR A 101 4.29 9.54 8.19
C THR A 101 2.93 9.86 8.79
N LYS A 102 2.90 10.58 9.91
CA LYS A 102 1.66 10.91 10.62
C LYS A 102 0.69 11.68 9.72
N GLU A 103 1.20 12.71 9.07
CA GLU A 103 0.43 13.58 8.19
C GLU A 103 -0.08 12.81 6.97
N THR A 104 0.82 12.13 6.27
CA THR A 104 0.50 11.42 5.02
C THR A 104 -0.42 10.23 5.25
N LEU A 105 -0.22 9.47 6.32
CA LEU A 105 -1.09 8.34 6.67
C LEU A 105 -2.49 8.84 7.08
N GLY A 106 -2.56 9.94 7.83
CA GLY A 106 -3.82 10.59 8.20
C GLY A 106 -4.60 11.10 6.98
N GLU A 107 -3.90 11.65 5.97
CA GLU A 107 -4.50 12.06 4.70
C GLU A 107 -5.05 10.88 3.91
N VAL A 108 -4.30 9.78 3.84
CA VAL A 108 -4.78 8.57 3.15
C VAL A 108 -6.01 7.99 3.82
N TYR A 109 -6.08 7.92 5.13
CA TYR A 109 -7.28 7.42 5.82
C TYR A 109 -8.50 8.31 5.58
N ARG A 110 -8.34 9.65 5.56
CA ARG A 110 -9.42 10.57 5.18
C ARG A 110 -9.87 10.36 3.74
N LEU A 111 -8.92 10.25 2.81
CA LEU A 111 -9.22 9.97 1.41
C LEU A 111 -9.99 8.66 1.25
N LEU A 112 -9.57 7.59 1.90
CA LEU A 112 -10.25 6.28 1.85
C LEU A 112 -11.70 6.37 2.37
N GLU A 113 -11.95 7.18 3.41
CA GLU A 113 -13.30 7.43 3.92
C GLU A 113 -14.15 8.19 2.89
N GLU A 114 -13.59 9.23 2.28
CA GLU A 114 -14.29 10.07 1.28
C GLU A 114 -14.63 9.29 0.01
N ILE A 115 -13.71 8.48 -0.51
CA ILE A 115 -13.92 7.71 -1.74
C ILE A 115 -14.64 6.37 -1.51
N ARG A 116 -14.92 6.00 -0.25
CA ARG A 116 -15.57 4.72 0.09
C ARG A 116 -16.82 4.41 -0.74
N PRO A 117 -17.76 5.34 -1.00
CA PRO A 117 -18.93 5.06 -1.84
C PRO A 117 -18.56 4.67 -3.28
N LEU A 118 -17.57 5.34 -3.87
CA LEU A 118 -17.07 5.03 -5.23
C LEU A 118 -16.35 3.68 -5.23
N TYR A 119 -15.49 3.45 -4.25
CA TYR A 119 -14.81 2.17 -4.09
C TYR A 119 -15.80 1.00 -4.01
N LEU A 120 -16.82 1.08 -3.14
CA LEU A 120 -17.81 0.02 -3.00
C LEU A 120 -18.62 -0.23 -4.26
N LYS A 121 -18.85 0.82 -5.07
CA LYS A 121 -19.56 0.71 -6.35
C LYS A 121 -18.71 0.10 -7.46
N TYR A 122 -17.42 0.46 -7.54
CA TYR A 122 -16.58 0.14 -8.69
C TYR A 122 -15.47 -0.88 -8.44
N ARG A 123 -15.26 -1.33 -7.17
CA ARG A 123 -14.23 -2.35 -6.86
C ARG A 123 -14.44 -3.62 -7.68
N GLY A 124 -13.34 -4.14 -8.23
CA GLY A 124 -13.36 -5.35 -9.05
C GLY A 124 -13.95 -5.18 -10.45
N THR A 125 -14.25 -3.93 -10.87
CA THR A 125 -14.72 -3.62 -12.23
C THR A 125 -13.62 -2.97 -13.07
N GLU A 126 -13.84 -2.92 -14.40
CA GLU A 126 -12.94 -2.23 -15.33
C GLU A 126 -12.97 -0.69 -15.17
N HIS A 127 -13.96 -0.15 -14.45
CA HIS A 127 -14.14 1.27 -14.20
C HIS A 127 -13.28 1.84 -13.06
N MET A 128 -12.47 1.01 -12.39
CA MET A 128 -11.56 1.43 -11.33
C MET A 128 -10.15 0.95 -11.65
N LYS A 129 -9.21 1.88 -11.71
CA LYS A 129 -7.79 1.60 -11.95
C LYS A 129 -6.94 2.29 -10.89
N CYS A 130 -6.00 1.55 -10.31
CA CYS A 130 -5.08 2.07 -9.31
C CYS A 130 -3.66 2.16 -9.89
N PHE A 131 -2.87 3.09 -9.36
CA PHE A 131 -1.47 3.21 -9.69
C PHE A 131 -0.63 3.39 -8.42
N LEU A 132 0.64 3.00 -8.52
CA LEU A 132 1.64 3.16 -7.48
C LEU A 132 3.02 3.29 -8.13
N LYS A 133 3.76 4.34 -7.78
CA LYS A 133 5.18 4.47 -8.11
C LYS A 133 5.98 3.50 -7.24
N GLN A 134 6.61 2.51 -7.87
CA GLN A 134 7.33 1.43 -7.16
C GLN A 134 8.82 1.73 -7.00
N SER A 135 9.39 2.57 -7.87
CA SER A 135 10.79 2.96 -7.81
C SER A 135 10.99 4.43 -8.17
N ASP A 136 12.09 5.02 -7.72
CA ASP A 136 12.42 6.42 -8.02
C ASP A 136 12.70 6.66 -9.51
N GLY A 137 13.07 5.62 -10.25
CA GLY A 137 13.30 5.67 -11.70
C GLY A 137 12.03 5.74 -12.55
N GLU A 138 10.87 5.40 -12.00
CA GLU A 138 9.62 5.45 -12.74
C GLU A 138 9.15 6.88 -12.94
N GLN A 139 8.86 7.23 -14.22
CA GLN A 139 8.40 8.57 -14.60
C GLN A 139 6.89 8.70 -14.68
N GLY A 140 6.15 7.57 -14.71
CA GLY A 140 4.70 7.54 -14.83
C GLY A 140 4.17 6.16 -15.19
N CYS A 141 2.86 6.09 -15.40
CA CYS A 141 2.19 4.90 -15.90
C CYS A 141 1.01 5.25 -16.80
N TYR A 142 0.47 4.25 -17.49
CA TYR A 142 -0.74 4.36 -18.29
C TYR A 142 -1.85 3.52 -17.68
N LEU A 143 -3.01 4.13 -17.48
CA LEU A 143 -4.23 3.46 -17.04
C LEU A 143 -5.15 3.28 -18.25
N LYS A 144 -5.40 2.03 -18.63
CA LYS A 144 -6.23 1.69 -19.79
C LYS A 144 -7.67 1.48 -19.39
N PHE A 145 -8.55 2.34 -19.83
CA PHE A 145 -10.01 2.15 -19.79
C PHE A 145 -10.51 1.70 -21.16
N LYS A 146 -11.79 1.37 -21.27
CA LYS A 146 -12.35 0.83 -22.52
C LYS A 146 -12.16 1.77 -23.71
N ASN A 147 -12.36 3.07 -23.51
CA ASN A 147 -12.35 4.08 -24.56
C ASN A 147 -11.21 5.10 -24.41
N TYR A 148 -10.43 5.06 -23.33
CA TYR A 148 -9.42 6.05 -22.99
C TYR A 148 -8.17 5.42 -22.40
N ASP A 149 -7.03 6.00 -22.72
CA ASP A 149 -5.76 5.77 -22.01
C ASP A 149 -5.43 7.06 -21.24
N ILE A 150 -5.28 6.94 -19.91
CA ILE A 150 -4.89 8.06 -19.05
C ILE A 150 -3.42 7.93 -18.71
N GLU A 151 -2.64 8.92 -19.06
CA GLU A 151 -1.22 9.01 -18.68
C GLU A 151 -1.11 9.68 -17.30
N ILE A 152 -0.46 9.02 -16.38
CA ILE A 152 -0.10 9.55 -15.06
C ILE A 152 1.40 9.83 -15.08
N GLN A 153 1.80 11.07 -14.84
CA GLN A 153 3.20 11.46 -14.71
C GLN A 153 3.56 11.60 -13.24
N TYR A 154 4.67 10.98 -12.83
CA TYR A 154 5.15 11.02 -11.45
C TYR A 154 6.12 12.16 -11.26
N LEU A 155 5.88 12.97 -10.24
CA LEU A 155 6.86 13.95 -9.78
C LEU A 155 8.00 13.24 -9.04
N PRO A 156 9.22 13.86 -9.04
CA PRO A 156 10.30 13.40 -8.17
C PRO A 156 9.85 13.38 -6.70
N ARG A 157 10.20 12.32 -5.99
CA ARG A 157 9.92 12.21 -4.56
C ARG A 157 10.97 12.99 -3.76
N THR A 158 10.53 13.68 -2.72
CA THR A 158 11.39 14.28 -1.71
C THR A 158 11.48 13.37 -0.48
N ASP A 159 12.56 13.54 0.31
CA ASP A 159 12.71 12.77 1.56
C ASP A 159 11.52 13.04 2.50
N GLY A 160 11.07 12.01 3.20
CA GLY A 160 9.91 12.10 4.08
C GLY A 160 8.56 12.22 3.37
N ALA A 161 8.53 12.15 2.03
CA ALA A 161 7.30 12.16 1.26
C ALA A 161 6.82 10.73 0.89
N PRO A 162 5.49 10.53 0.71
CA PRO A 162 4.95 9.29 0.18
C PRO A 162 5.38 9.09 -1.28
N ALA A 163 5.28 7.86 -1.79
CA ALA A 163 5.37 7.60 -3.22
C ALA A 163 4.08 8.06 -3.93
N ALA A 164 4.16 8.36 -5.23
CA ALA A 164 2.96 8.65 -5.98
C ALA A 164 2.06 7.40 -6.03
N ALA A 165 0.84 7.53 -5.54
CA ALA A 165 -0.17 6.48 -5.58
C ALA A 165 -1.55 7.10 -5.73
N GLY A 166 -2.49 6.38 -6.32
CA GLY A 166 -3.83 6.88 -6.47
C GLY A 166 -4.78 5.90 -7.14
N VAL A 167 -5.99 6.38 -7.36
CA VAL A 167 -7.06 5.65 -8.03
C VAL A 167 -7.79 6.58 -9.00
N VAL A 168 -8.19 6.03 -10.13
CA VAL A 168 -9.04 6.71 -11.11
C VAL A 168 -10.31 5.91 -11.27
N PHE A 169 -11.46 6.59 -11.19
CA PHE A 169 -12.76 6.01 -11.43
C PHE A 169 -13.35 6.55 -12.73
N GLU A 170 -13.79 5.69 -13.64
CA GLU A 170 -14.60 6.05 -14.78
C GLU A 170 -16.08 6.08 -14.36
N LEU A 171 -16.63 7.28 -14.11
CA LEU A 171 -18.02 7.43 -13.66
C LEU A 171 -19.01 7.34 -14.80
N ASP A 172 -18.64 7.92 -15.94
CA ASP A 172 -19.33 7.88 -17.24
C ASP A 172 -18.28 8.07 -18.34
N GLU A 173 -18.71 8.12 -19.60
CA GLU A 173 -17.81 8.20 -20.77
C GLU A 173 -16.84 9.41 -20.75
N ASN A 174 -17.06 10.43 -19.91
CA ASN A 174 -16.29 11.67 -19.89
C ASN A 174 -15.89 12.17 -18.50
N THR A 175 -16.17 11.43 -17.43
CA THR A 175 -15.93 11.86 -16.05
C THR A 175 -15.01 10.91 -15.30
N PHE A 176 -13.83 11.41 -14.95
CA PHE A 176 -12.76 10.65 -14.28
C PHE A 176 -12.25 11.39 -13.03
N PRO A 177 -12.86 11.23 -11.85
CA PRO A 177 -12.24 11.71 -10.61
C PRO A 177 -10.99 10.89 -10.28
N ILE A 178 -9.94 11.61 -9.88
CA ILE A 178 -8.61 11.09 -9.56
C ILE A 178 -8.33 11.33 -8.09
#